data_031a501f66d61cd8416e13c8d2c6dd4a
#
_entry.id   031a501f66d61cd8416e13c8d2c6dd4a
#
_cell.length_a   1.000
_cell.length_b   1.000
_cell.length_c   1.000
_cell.angle_alpha   90.00
_cell.angle_beta   90.00
_cell.angle_gamma   90.00
#
_symmetry.space_group_name_H-M   'P 1'
#
loop_
_entity.id
_entity.type
_entity.pdbx_description
1 polymer ?
#
loop_
_entity_poly.entity_id
_entity_poly.type
_entity_poly.pdbx_seq_one_letter_code
_entity_poly.pdbx_strand_id
1 'polypeptide(L)'
;MTLGSKLKTLREMKGYTLKQTAEISGLSIGFISQVERGQTDPSLSSLKKLSGARGVKLGDLFEQDSAVHVLVKKGEGNILHINSSVYCELLAASFNKTMEPMIKFIAPGGESGLVDPHTGEEFIWVIEGDLQMTLGNTVYMLHSGDSVFFQANQIHAWKNVG
;
A
#
# COMPACT_ATOMS: atom_id res chain seq x y z
N MET A 1 1.37 18.11 5.98
CA MET A 1 1.99 18.05 4.62
C MET A 1 1.27 16.97 3.83
N THR A 2 0.87 17.18 2.57
CA THR A 2 0.20 16.14 1.76
C THR A 2 1.21 15.09 1.30
N LEU A 3 0.75 13.88 0.96
CA LEU A 3 1.60 12.82 0.42
C LEU A 3 2.36 13.29 -0.83
N GLY A 4 1.67 13.98 -1.74
CA GLY A 4 2.30 14.51 -2.95
C GLY A 4 3.42 15.53 -2.65
N SER A 5 3.19 16.45 -1.73
CA SER A 5 4.22 17.43 -1.33
C SER A 5 5.41 16.75 -0.65
N LYS A 6 5.18 15.69 0.16
CA LYS A 6 6.25 14.91 0.78
C LYS A 6 7.09 14.17 -0.27
N LEU A 7 6.44 13.54 -1.24
CA LEU A 7 7.10 12.90 -2.37
C LEU A 7 7.96 13.88 -3.16
N LYS A 8 7.44 15.09 -3.44
CA LYS A 8 8.21 16.16 -4.10
C LYS A 8 9.44 16.55 -3.29
N THR A 9 9.28 16.82 -2.00
CA THR A 9 10.41 17.19 -1.12
C THR A 9 11.49 16.11 -1.11
N LEU A 10 11.11 14.84 -0.97
CA LEU A 10 12.07 13.73 -0.98
C LEU A 10 12.82 13.62 -2.32
N ARG A 11 12.15 13.84 -3.45
CA ARG A 11 12.79 13.89 -4.77
C ARG A 11 13.81 15.01 -4.85
N GLU A 12 13.43 16.21 -4.41
CA GLU A 12 14.30 17.39 -4.45
C GLU A 12 15.50 17.27 -3.51
N MET A 13 15.31 16.70 -2.32
CA MET A 13 16.41 16.39 -1.38
C MET A 13 17.45 15.44 -1.98
N LYS A 14 17.03 14.50 -2.85
CA LYS A 14 17.94 13.60 -3.59
C LYS A 14 18.53 14.24 -4.84
N GLY A 15 18.17 15.47 -5.17
CA GLY A 15 18.59 16.17 -6.38
C GLY A 15 18.02 15.58 -7.68
N TYR A 16 16.95 14.79 -7.61
CA TYR A 16 16.39 14.13 -8.79
C TYR A 16 15.39 15.03 -9.52
N THR A 17 15.52 15.09 -10.83
CA THR A 17 14.50 15.64 -11.72
C THR A 17 13.32 14.68 -11.84
N LEU A 18 12.16 15.16 -12.31
CA LEU A 18 11.03 14.30 -12.64
C LEU A 18 11.40 13.22 -13.68
N LYS A 19 12.25 13.57 -14.65
CA LYS A 19 12.73 12.64 -15.67
C LYS A 19 13.56 11.51 -15.07
N GLN A 20 14.54 11.82 -14.22
CA GLN A 20 15.34 10.81 -13.54
C GLN A 20 14.48 9.90 -12.64
N THR A 21 13.52 10.48 -11.94
CA THR A 21 12.59 9.70 -11.11
C THR A 21 11.74 8.76 -11.99
N ALA A 22 11.29 9.21 -13.15
CA ALA A 22 10.53 8.39 -14.11
C ALA A 22 11.37 7.21 -14.61
N GLU A 23 12.63 7.47 -14.99
CA GLU A 23 13.57 6.43 -15.44
C GLU A 23 13.82 5.35 -14.36
N ILE A 24 14.02 5.76 -13.11
CA ILE A 24 14.31 4.84 -12.00
C ILE A 24 13.04 4.06 -11.58
N SER A 25 11.88 4.74 -11.51
CA SER A 25 10.63 4.13 -11.03
C SER A 25 9.87 3.34 -12.09
N GLY A 26 10.16 3.57 -13.37
CA GLY A 26 9.37 3.03 -14.48
C GLY A 26 7.97 3.65 -14.62
N LEU A 27 7.74 4.83 -14.02
CA LEU A 27 6.49 5.57 -14.11
C LEU A 27 6.63 6.76 -15.07
N SER A 28 5.52 7.22 -15.66
CA SER A 28 5.57 8.37 -16.57
C SER A 28 5.83 9.68 -15.82
N ILE A 29 6.54 10.61 -16.45
CA ILE A 29 6.80 11.96 -15.91
C ILE A 29 5.49 12.67 -15.56
N GLY A 30 4.48 12.57 -16.43
CA GLY A 30 3.16 13.19 -16.24
C GLY A 30 2.47 12.66 -14.98
N PHE A 31 2.48 11.34 -14.78
CA PHE A 31 1.91 10.70 -13.59
C PHE A 31 2.61 11.17 -12.30
N ILE A 32 3.95 11.13 -12.27
CA ILE A 32 4.72 11.59 -11.11
C ILE A 32 4.39 13.05 -10.78
N SER A 33 4.35 13.92 -11.80
CA SER A 33 4.01 15.33 -11.63
C SER A 33 2.59 15.53 -11.07
N GLN A 34 1.60 14.75 -11.53
CA GLN A 34 0.22 14.81 -11.02
C GLN A 34 0.15 14.35 -9.56
N VAL A 35 0.83 13.26 -9.22
CA VAL A 35 0.92 12.78 -7.83
C VAL A 35 1.56 13.83 -6.91
N GLU A 36 2.68 14.42 -7.31
CA GLU A 36 3.37 15.45 -6.50
C GLU A 36 2.53 16.72 -6.29
N ARG A 37 1.62 17.03 -7.23
CA ARG A 37 0.66 18.13 -7.09
C ARG A 37 -0.64 17.74 -6.39
N GLY A 38 -0.81 16.49 -6.00
CA GLY A 38 -2.04 15.98 -5.38
C GLY A 38 -3.24 15.96 -6.34
N GLN A 39 -2.99 15.85 -7.65
CA GLN A 39 -4.03 15.82 -8.69
C GLN A 39 -4.45 14.38 -9.02
N THR A 40 -3.74 13.39 -8.53
CA THR A 40 -4.07 11.97 -8.64
C THR A 40 -3.49 11.22 -7.46
N ASP A 41 -4.21 10.21 -6.98
CA ASP A 41 -3.76 9.33 -5.94
C ASP A 41 -2.97 8.15 -6.54
N PRO A 42 -1.74 7.91 -6.08
CA PRO A 42 -0.97 6.77 -6.56
C PRO A 42 -1.46 5.47 -5.93
N SER A 43 -1.49 4.40 -6.69
CA SER A 43 -1.69 3.06 -6.15
C SER A 43 -0.54 2.67 -5.20
N LEU A 44 -0.75 1.67 -4.33
CA LEU A 44 0.28 1.16 -3.44
C LEU A 44 1.53 0.68 -4.21
N SER A 45 1.34 0.04 -5.36
CA SER A 45 2.44 -0.38 -6.24
C SER A 45 3.21 0.82 -6.80
N SER A 46 2.52 1.88 -7.20
CA SER A 46 3.15 3.12 -7.64
C SER A 46 3.92 3.81 -6.50
N LEU A 47 3.37 3.79 -5.29
CA LEU A 47 4.06 4.32 -4.10
C LEU A 47 5.32 3.52 -3.78
N LYS A 48 5.28 2.19 -3.84
CA LYS A 48 6.47 1.33 -3.68
C LYS A 48 7.56 1.68 -4.71
N LYS A 49 7.19 1.87 -5.98
CA LYS A 49 8.12 2.30 -7.03
C LYS A 49 8.71 3.68 -6.77
N LEU A 50 7.88 4.63 -6.36
CA LEU A 50 8.31 6.00 -6.06
C LEU A 50 9.19 6.07 -4.82
N SER A 51 8.91 5.34 -3.76
CA SER A 51 9.76 5.29 -2.57
C SER A 51 11.08 4.58 -2.85
N GLY A 52 11.05 3.46 -3.57
CA GLY A 52 12.26 2.74 -4.00
C GLY A 52 13.18 3.60 -4.87
N ALA A 53 12.63 4.33 -5.83
CA ALA A 53 13.39 5.26 -6.68
C ALA A 53 14.08 6.38 -5.89
N ARG A 54 13.57 6.69 -4.69
CA ARG A 54 14.12 7.72 -3.79
C ARG A 54 15.00 7.16 -2.68
N GLY A 55 15.14 5.82 -2.61
CA GLY A 55 15.91 5.15 -1.57
C GLY A 55 15.33 5.35 -0.16
N VAL A 56 14.01 5.55 -0.07
CA VAL A 56 13.26 5.63 1.18
C VAL A 56 12.29 4.46 1.26
N LYS A 57 12.04 3.98 2.45
CA LYS A 57 11.02 2.95 2.63
C LYS A 57 9.64 3.56 2.48
N LEU A 58 8.68 2.77 2.01
CA LEU A 58 7.29 3.22 1.84
C LEU A 58 6.73 3.83 3.13
N GLY A 59 7.08 3.26 4.28
CA GLY A 59 6.69 3.76 5.60
C GLY A 59 7.13 5.20 5.89
N ASP A 60 8.33 5.57 5.44
CA ASP A 60 8.87 6.91 5.67
C ASP A 60 8.00 8.00 5.00
N LEU A 61 7.23 7.61 3.98
CA LEU A 61 6.30 8.54 3.32
C LEU A 61 5.13 8.95 4.23
N PHE A 62 4.80 8.13 5.20
CA PHE A 62 3.66 8.32 6.11
C PHE A 62 4.08 8.72 7.52
N GLU A 63 5.39 8.75 7.80
CA GLU A 63 5.87 9.30 9.07
C GLU A 63 5.53 10.79 9.17
N GLN A 64 4.63 11.11 10.09
CA GLN A 64 4.55 12.43 10.69
C GLN A 64 5.57 12.44 11.84
N ASP A 65 6.30 13.53 12.00
CA ASP A 65 7.39 13.70 12.96
C ASP A 65 7.16 12.94 14.29
N SER A 66 7.97 11.92 14.47
CA SER A 66 8.48 11.28 15.67
C SER A 66 7.74 11.50 17.00
N ALA A 67 6.62 10.82 17.17
CA ALA A 67 6.36 10.12 18.42
C ALA A 67 6.15 8.66 18.05
N VAL A 68 6.85 7.74 18.67
CA VAL A 68 6.54 6.31 18.56
C VAL A 68 5.15 6.12 19.18
N HIS A 69 4.11 6.30 18.39
CA HIS A 69 2.75 6.05 18.84
C HIS A 69 2.61 4.53 19.03
N VAL A 70 2.73 4.09 20.26
CA VAL A 70 2.50 2.69 20.64
C VAL A 70 1.02 2.33 20.50
N LEU A 71 0.15 3.32 20.65
CA LEU A 71 -1.30 3.16 20.61
C LEU A 71 -1.88 3.88 19.38
N VAL A 72 -2.61 3.15 18.55
CA VAL A 72 -3.51 3.68 17.52
C VAL A 72 -4.94 3.37 17.99
N LYS A 73 -5.72 4.38 18.32
CA LYS A 73 -7.11 4.18 18.70
C LYS A 73 -7.98 3.92 17.47
N LYS A 74 -9.15 3.31 17.68
CA LYS A 74 -10.12 3.05 16.62
C LYS A 74 -10.43 4.34 15.83
N GLY A 75 -10.24 4.30 14.51
CA GLY A 75 -10.49 5.41 13.60
C GLY A 75 -9.41 6.51 13.62
N GLU A 76 -8.30 6.32 14.34
CA GLU A 76 -7.15 7.25 14.34
C GLU A 76 -6.00 6.75 13.46
N GLY A 77 -6.16 5.60 12.82
CA GLY A 77 -5.18 5.05 11.88
C GLY A 77 -5.09 5.87 10.60
N ASN A 78 -3.91 5.93 10.00
CA ASN A 78 -3.74 6.57 8.71
C ASN A 78 -4.50 5.81 7.63
N ILE A 79 -5.35 6.51 6.87
CA ILE A 79 -6.10 5.93 5.75
C ILE A 79 -5.26 6.01 4.48
N LEU A 80 -5.14 4.87 3.81
CA LEU A 80 -4.49 4.74 2.52
C LEU A 80 -5.50 4.23 1.49
N HIS A 81 -5.82 5.05 0.50
CA HIS A 81 -6.65 4.65 -0.63
C HIS A 81 -5.80 3.86 -1.63
N ILE A 82 -6.19 2.63 -1.91
CA ILE A 82 -5.52 1.75 -2.88
C ILE A 82 -6.11 1.99 -4.28
N ASN A 83 -7.43 2.06 -4.36
CA ASN A 83 -8.19 2.42 -5.56
C ASN A 83 -9.58 2.92 -5.15
N SER A 84 -10.49 3.14 -6.10
CA SER A 84 -11.86 3.63 -5.83
C SER A 84 -12.72 2.68 -4.99
N SER A 85 -12.38 1.39 -4.95
CA SER A 85 -13.16 0.33 -4.28
C SER A 85 -12.44 -0.22 -3.05
N VAL A 86 -11.21 0.21 -2.77
CA VAL A 86 -10.37 -0.35 -1.71
C VAL A 86 -9.59 0.74 -0.99
N TYR A 87 -9.75 0.77 0.32
CA TYR A 87 -8.87 1.54 1.20
C TYR A 87 -8.43 0.70 2.39
N CYS A 88 -7.36 1.09 3.04
CA CYS A 88 -6.93 0.47 4.28
C CYS A 88 -6.65 1.52 5.38
N GLU A 89 -6.89 1.11 6.61
CA GLU A 89 -6.50 1.82 7.81
C GLU A 89 -5.29 1.11 8.43
N LEU A 90 -4.23 1.87 8.67
CA LEU A 90 -3.03 1.36 9.30
C LEU A 90 -3.23 1.26 10.81
N LEU A 91 -2.96 0.10 11.38
CA LEU A 91 -3.05 -0.14 12.81
C LEU A 91 -1.71 0.09 13.54
N ALA A 92 -0.72 0.57 12.83
CA ALA A 92 0.57 0.98 13.38
C ALA A 92 0.92 2.39 12.91
N ALA A 93 1.71 3.10 13.71
CA ALA A 93 2.07 4.49 13.41
C ALA A 93 2.94 4.65 12.16
N SER A 94 3.59 3.58 11.69
CA SER A 94 4.44 3.62 10.49
C SER A 94 4.54 2.25 9.80
N PHE A 95 4.81 2.26 8.49
CA PHE A 95 5.09 1.07 7.68
C PHE A 95 6.51 0.51 7.85
N ASN A 96 7.33 1.10 8.69
CA ASN A 96 8.75 0.78 8.79
C ASN A 96 9.04 -0.27 9.87
N LYS A 97 8.09 -1.17 10.12
CA LYS A 97 8.20 -2.22 11.12
C LYS A 97 8.30 -3.59 10.46
N THR A 98 8.77 -4.57 11.21
CA THR A 98 8.79 -5.97 10.77
C THR A 98 7.39 -6.50 10.48
N MET A 99 6.38 -5.99 11.21
CA MET A 99 4.97 -6.28 10.99
C MET A 99 4.25 -4.99 10.61
N GLU A 100 3.44 -5.04 9.55
CA GLU A 100 2.67 -3.92 8.99
C GLU A 100 1.15 -4.22 9.11
N PRO A 101 0.56 -4.11 10.31
CA PRO A 101 -0.83 -4.44 10.50
C PRO A 101 -1.73 -3.37 9.90
N MET A 102 -2.75 -3.80 9.17
CA MET A 102 -3.76 -2.92 8.57
C MET A 102 -5.12 -3.60 8.46
N ILE A 103 -6.18 -2.84 8.49
CA ILE A 103 -7.52 -3.29 8.10
C ILE A 103 -7.77 -2.80 6.67
N LYS A 104 -8.19 -3.70 5.78
CA LYS A 104 -8.61 -3.38 4.42
C LYS A 104 -10.12 -3.38 4.34
N PHE A 105 -10.67 -2.31 3.79
CA PHE A 105 -12.08 -2.17 3.48
C PHE A 105 -12.24 -2.30 1.97
N ILE A 106 -12.98 -3.30 1.55
CA ILE A 106 -13.10 -3.71 0.15
C ILE A 106 -14.58 -3.67 -0.21
N ALA A 107 -14.98 -2.75 -1.06
CA ALA A 107 -16.36 -2.69 -1.55
C ALA A 107 -16.74 -3.99 -2.30
N PRO A 108 -18.04 -4.35 -2.40
CA PRO A 108 -18.47 -5.49 -3.21
C PRO A 108 -17.88 -5.44 -4.62
N GLY A 109 -17.27 -6.55 -5.06
CA GLY A 109 -16.56 -6.66 -6.33
C GLY A 109 -15.19 -5.98 -6.37
N GLY A 110 -14.78 -5.28 -5.31
CA GLY A 110 -13.44 -4.68 -5.20
C GLY A 110 -12.34 -5.75 -5.17
N GLU A 111 -11.20 -5.43 -5.76
CA GLU A 111 -10.09 -6.39 -5.91
C GLU A 111 -8.71 -5.69 -5.82
N SER A 112 -7.68 -6.50 -5.51
CA SER A 112 -6.30 -6.02 -5.50
C SER A 112 -5.69 -5.84 -6.89
N GLY A 113 -6.23 -6.51 -7.92
CA GLY A 113 -5.46 -6.90 -9.08
C GLY A 113 -4.38 -7.93 -8.71
N LEU A 114 -3.55 -8.30 -9.68
CA LEU A 114 -2.40 -9.17 -9.41
C LEU A 114 -1.34 -8.41 -8.63
N VAL A 115 -0.90 -8.98 -7.53
CA VAL A 115 0.21 -8.47 -6.72
C VAL A 115 1.46 -9.28 -7.05
N ASP A 116 2.51 -8.57 -7.45
CA ASP A 116 3.79 -9.20 -7.77
C ASP A 116 4.42 -9.84 -6.52
N PRO A 117 5.18 -10.94 -6.71
CA PRO A 117 5.92 -11.56 -5.62
C PRO A 117 6.83 -10.57 -4.90
N HIS A 118 6.86 -10.64 -3.59
CA HIS A 118 7.76 -9.84 -2.75
C HIS A 118 8.27 -10.66 -1.56
N THR A 119 9.28 -10.14 -0.89
CA THR A 119 9.82 -10.76 0.33
C THR A 119 8.89 -10.53 1.51
N GLY A 120 8.77 -11.53 2.37
CA GLY A 120 7.99 -11.47 3.59
C GLY A 120 6.86 -12.49 3.63
N GLU A 121 6.11 -12.41 4.69
CA GLU A 121 4.95 -13.25 4.98
C GLU A 121 3.71 -12.37 5.08
N GLU A 122 2.58 -12.89 4.63
CA GLU A 122 1.29 -12.24 4.78
C GLU A 122 0.34 -13.10 5.61
N PHE A 123 -0.38 -12.44 6.50
CA PHE A 123 -1.50 -13.00 7.23
C PHE A 123 -2.75 -12.20 6.91
N ILE A 124 -3.78 -12.88 6.45
CA ILE A 124 -5.08 -12.28 6.18
C ILE A 124 -6.12 -12.98 7.06
N TRP A 125 -6.94 -12.18 7.73
CA TRP A 125 -8.09 -12.63 8.50
C TRP A 125 -9.33 -11.87 8.02
N VAL A 126 -10.35 -12.61 7.59
CA VAL A 126 -11.62 -12.02 7.15
C VAL A 126 -12.46 -11.69 8.37
N ILE A 127 -12.63 -10.40 8.63
CA ILE A 127 -13.43 -9.90 9.76
C ILE A 127 -14.92 -9.99 9.42
N GLU A 128 -15.28 -9.60 8.17
CA GLU A 128 -16.66 -9.56 7.69
C GLU A 128 -16.70 -9.77 6.17
N GLY A 129 -17.74 -10.46 5.67
CA GLY A 129 -17.96 -10.73 4.25
C GLY A 129 -17.24 -11.96 3.74
N ASP A 130 -17.15 -12.07 2.41
CA ASP A 130 -16.57 -13.19 1.68
C ASP A 130 -15.44 -12.72 0.77
N LEU A 131 -14.29 -13.36 0.89
CA LEU A 131 -13.07 -13.01 0.16
C LEU A 131 -12.61 -14.19 -0.69
N GLN A 132 -12.51 -13.99 -1.98
CA GLN A 132 -11.76 -14.89 -2.85
C GLN A 132 -10.28 -14.52 -2.80
N MET A 133 -9.43 -15.48 -2.46
CA MET A 133 -7.98 -15.32 -2.43
C MET A 133 -7.33 -16.24 -3.46
N THR A 134 -6.48 -15.70 -4.32
CA THR A 134 -5.69 -16.47 -5.29
C THR A 134 -4.22 -16.45 -4.85
N LEU A 135 -3.62 -17.63 -4.72
CA LEU A 135 -2.21 -17.83 -4.42
C LEU A 135 -1.58 -18.72 -5.50
N GLY A 136 -0.75 -18.13 -6.35
CA GLY A 136 -0.25 -18.80 -7.55
C GLY A 136 -1.41 -19.32 -8.42
N ASN A 137 -1.55 -20.63 -8.52
CA ASN A 137 -2.61 -21.29 -9.30
C ASN A 137 -3.79 -21.79 -8.45
N THR A 138 -3.80 -21.51 -7.15
CA THR A 138 -4.83 -22.01 -6.24
C THR A 138 -5.77 -20.89 -5.81
N VAL A 139 -7.06 -21.18 -5.82
CA VAL A 139 -8.11 -20.25 -5.38
C VAL A 139 -8.70 -20.75 -4.07
N TYR A 140 -8.78 -19.89 -3.09
CA TYR A 140 -9.40 -20.13 -1.78
C TYR A 140 -10.61 -19.22 -1.62
N MET A 141 -11.69 -19.74 -1.07
CA MET A 141 -12.83 -18.96 -0.62
C MET A 141 -12.74 -18.83 0.89
N LEU A 142 -12.69 -17.61 1.38
CA LEU A 142 -12.60 -17.29 2.80
C LEU A 142 -13.88 -16.58 3.22
N HIS A 143 -14.45 -17.04 4.33
CA HIS A 143 -15.62 -16.43 4.97
C HIS A 143 -15.23 -15.69 6.24
N SER A 144 -16.16 -14.92 6.78
CA SER A 144 -15.96 -14.25 8.07
C SER A 144 -15.46 -15.23 9.14
N GLY A 145 -14.34 -14.90 9.78
CA GLY A 145 -13.63 -15.72 10.76
C GLY A 145 -12.50 -16.58 10.18
N ASP A 146 -12.46 -16.78 8.87
CA ASP A 146 -11.39 -17.55 8.23
C ASP A 146 -10.09 -16.73 8.13
N SER A 147 -8.97 -17.44 8.11
CA SER A 147 -7.66 -16.82 7.93
C SER A 147 -6.78 -17.63 6.99
N VAL A 148 -5.85 -16.94 6.35
CA VAL A 148 -4.80 -17.54 5.53
C VAL A 148 -3.47 -16.91 5.88
N PHE A 149 -2.43 -17.74 5.92
CA PHE A 149 -1.04 -17.34 6.09
C PHE A 149 -0.21 -17.90 4.95
N PHE A 150 0.64 -17.09 4.33
CA PHE A 150 1.45 -17.53 3.19
C PHE A 150 2.75 -16.72 3.06
N GLN A 151 3.72 -17.30 2.35
CA GLN A 151 4.91 -16.61 1.89
C GLN A 151 4.55 -15.75 0.67
N ALA A 152 4.84 -14.45 0.72
CA ALA A 152 4.47 -13.52 -0.34
C ALA A 152 5.39 -13.59 -1.59
N ASN A 153 6.20 -14.64 -1.71
CA ASN A 153 7.12 -14.90 -2.81
C ASN A 153 6.46 -15.48 -4.07
N GLN A 154 5.14 -15.50 -4.13
CA GLN A 154 4.33 -15.93 -5.27
C GLN A 154 3.30 -14.87 -5.64
N ILE A 155 2.83 -14.88 -6.89
CA ILE A 155 1.74 -14.02 -7.33
C ILE A 155 0.51 -14.31 -6.47
N HIS A 156 -0.11 -13.26 -5.96
CA HIS A 156 -1.31 -13.36 -5.16
C HIS A 156 -2.31 -12.26 -5.50
N ALA A 157 -3.58 -12.53 -5.26
CA ALA A 157 -4.67 -11.58 -5.50
C ALA A 157 -5.83 -11.87 -4.56
N TRP A 158 -6.64 -10.86 -4.28
CA TRP A 158 -7.87 -11.03 -3.53
C TRP A 158 -9.00 -10.18 -4.14
N LYS A 159 -10.23 -10.66 -3.94
CA LYS A 159 -11.46 -10.03 -4.42
C LYS A 159 -12.59 -10.23 -3.42
N ASN A 160 -13.32 -9.17 -3.12
CA ASN A 160 -14.57 -9.28 -2.38
C ASN A 160 -15.65 -9.84 -3.31
N VAL A 161 -16.26 -10.96 -2.93
CA VAL A 161 -17.27 -11.69 -3.71
C VAL A 161 -18.63 -11.76 -3.01
N GLY A 162 -18.75 -11.10 -1.84
CA GLY A 162 -19.99 -10.98 -1.05
C GLY A 162 -20.62 -9.60 -1.10
#